data_d1870a43474b3f7b2aeb569fcf5b4549
#
_entry.id   d1870a43474b3f7b2aeb569fcf5b4549
#
_cell.length_a   1.000
_cell.length_b   1.000
_cell.length_c   1.000
_cell.angle_alpha   90.00
_cell.angle_beta   90.00
_cell.angle_gamma   90.00
#
_symmetry.space_group_name_H-M   'P 1'
#
loop_
_entity.id
_entity.type
_entity.pdbx_description
1 polymer ?
#
loop_
_entity_poly.entity_id
_entity_poly.type
_entity_poly.pdbx_seq_one_letter_code
_entity_poly.pdbx_strand_id
1 'polypeptide(L)'
;MANDGSRKQITFDLCTDALKRHYPHQEPPLNPQYYNQAYYDIRRFMKEHGFEHRQSSAYVSAGRLTTLDIVILMEWMAAELPWLGRCVNEIDVADIGAQHSLKKLLETASRPLEVELGELSMETAAARPVRPKARSAKKCIYARER
;
A
#
# COMPACT_ATOMS: atom_id res chain seq x y z
N MET A 1 13.39 -25.54 10.56
CA MET A 1 13.16 -25.38 10.37
C MET A 1 12.95 -24.68 9.76
N ALA A 2 12.94 -24.53 9.69
CA ALA A 2 12.57 -24.13 9.09
C ALA A 2 12.37 -22.95 8.81
N ASN A 3 12.63 -22.42 8.49
CA ASN A 3 12.48 -21.38 8.34
C ASN A 3 11.94 -20.96 7.52
N ASP A 4 11.69 -20.76 7.40
CA ASP A 4 10.89 -20.55 6.78
C ASP A 4 10.65 -19.28 6.33
N GLY A 5 11.40 -18.51 6.05
CA GLY A 5 11.18 -17.23 5.58
C GLY A 5 10.47 -17.19 4.26
N SER A 6 9.78 -16.12 4.01
CA SER A 6 9.15 -15.87 2.73
C SER A 6 9.22 -14.39 2.51
N ARG A 7 8.96 -13.96 1.28
CA ARG A 7 8.89 -12.54 1.06
C ARG A 7 7.62 -12.05 1.71
N LYS A 8 7.67 -10.88 2.27
CA LYS A 8 6.55 -10.34 3.02
C LYS A 8 6.07 -9.06 2.38
N GLN A 9 4.78 -8.83 2.46
CA GLN A 9 4.23 -7.60 1.99
C GLN A 9 3.57 -6.94 3.18
N ILE A 10 3.89 -5.70 3.44
CA ILE A 10 3.31 -4.96 4.56
C ILE A 10 2.49 -3.84 3.98
N THR A 11 1.26 -3.72 4.44
CA THR A 11 0.40 -2.65 3.99
C THR A 11 -0.01 -1.82 5.18
N PHE A 12 -0.08 -0.52 4.97
CA PHE A 12 -0.44 0.41 6.01
C PHE A 12 -1.71 1.13 5.64
N ASP A 13 -2.59 1.28 6.59
CA ASP A 13 -3.79 2.07 6.37
C ASP A 13 -3.74 3.20 7.39
N LEU A 14 -3.39 4.38 6.97
CA LEU A 14 -3.23 5.50 7.87
C LEU A 14 -4.46 6.39 7.89
N CYS A 15 -4.70 6.99 9.02
CA CYS A 15 -5.81 7.89 9.17
C CYS A 15 -5.34 9.32 9.04
N THR A 16 -5.81 10.03 8.05
CA THR A 16 -5.39 11.39 7.81
C THR A 16 -5.71 12.29 8.98
N ASP A 17 -6.87 12.12 9.58
CA ASP A 17 -7.22 12.97 10.70
C ASP A 17 -6.29 12.76 11.89
N ALA A 18 -5.91 11.53 12.12
CA ALA A 18 -4.97 11.26 13.20
C ALA A 18 -3.59 11.80 12.87
N LEU A 19 -3.20 11.75 11.61
CA LEU A 19 -1.94 12.31 11.22
C LEU A 19 -1.91 13.80 11.46
N LYS A 20 -3.00 14.46 11.18
CA LYS A 20 -3.04 15.91 11.41
C LYS A 20 -2.89 16.23 12.88
N ARG A 21 -3.40 15.38 13.73
CA ARG A 21 -3.29 15.64 15.14
C ARG A 21 -1.99 15.19 15.78
N HIS A 22 -1.48 14.09 15.35
CA HIS A 22 -0.36 13.47 16.04
C HIS A 22 0.99 13.55 15.35
N TYR A 23 0.99 13.80 14.03
CA TYR A 23 2.28 13.87 13.37
C TYR A 23 2.98 15.14 13.86
N PRO A 24 4.24 15.07 14.21
CA PRO A 24 4.94 16.20 14.79
C PRO A 24 4.92 17.44 13.87
N HIS A 25 4.55 18.56 14.42
CA HIS A 25 4.52 19.80 13.65
C HIS A 25 4.49 20.98 14.61
N GLN A 26 4.75 22.15 14.08
CA GLN A 26 4.66 23.30 14.91
C GLN A 26 3.30 23.91 14.79
N GLU A 27 2.95 24.74 15.72
CA GLU A 27 1.65 25.36 15.76
C GLU A 27 1.81 26.85 15.71
N PRO A 28 1.27 27.50 14.71
CA PRO A 28 0.52 26.89 13.62
C PRO A 28 1.46 26.31 12.61
N PRO A 29 1.03 25.37 11.84
CA PRO A 29 1.92 24.73 10.89
C PRO A 29 2.26 25.67 9.75
N LEU A 30 3.50 25.64 9.33
CA LEU A 30 3.91 26.46 8.23
C LEU A 30 3.33 25.93 6.93
N ASN A 31 3.19 24.64 6.83
CA ASN A 31 2.67 24.04 5.64
C ASN A 31 1.43 23.27 6.04
N PRO A 32 0.29 23.60 5.53
CA PRO A 32 -0.94 22.89 5.92
C PRO A 32 -0.93 21.42 5.57
N GLN A 33 -0.05 21.01 4.66
CA GLN A 33 0.02 19.61 4.29
C GLN A 33 1.16 18.93 5.01
N TYR A 34 1.58 19.45 6.12
CA TYR A 34 2.73 18.92 6.86
C TYR A 34 2.62 17.43 7.13
N TYR A 35 1.40 16.95 7.37
CA TYR A 35 1.24 15.56 7.72
C TYR A 35 1.55 14.61 6.58
N ASN A 36 1.64 15.12 5.36
CA ASN A 36 1.99 14.25 4.26
C ASN A 36 3.42 13.77 4.36
N GLN A 37 4.22 14.44 5.16
CA GLN A 37 5.58 14.02 5.37
C GLN A 37 5.62 12.62 5.99
N ALA A 38 4.53 12.22 6.66
CA ALA A 38 4.47 10.92 7.29
C ALA A 38 4.67 9.81 6.28
N TYR A 39 4.13 9.98 5.08
CA TYR A 39 4.25 8.94 4.07
C TYR A 39 5.71 8.83 3.59
N TYR A 40 6.42 9.93 3.55
CA TYR A 40 7.81 9.90 3.17
C TYR A 40 8.65 9.28 4.27
N ASP A 41 8.29 9.53 5.52
CA ASP A 41 9.02 8.96 6.63
C ASP A 41 8.88 7.45 6.62
N ILE A 42 7.67 6.94 6.35
CA ILE A 42 7.46 5.52 6.31
C ILE A 42 8.20 4.93 5.13
N ARG A 43 8.15 5.59 3.99
CA ARG A 43 8.84 5.07 2.82
C ARG A 43 10.33 4.98 3.07
N ARG A 44 10.90 6.00 3.69
CA ARG A 44 12.31 5.99 3.95
C ARG A 44 12.69 4.87 4.91
N PHE A 45 11.88 4.70 5.96
CA PHE A 45 12.14 3.64 6.92
C PHE A 45 12.09 2.27 6.23
N MET A 46 11.05 2.04 5.43
CA MET A 46 10.89 0.76 4.79
C MET A 46 12.04 0.50 3.81
N LYS A 47 12.44 1.53 3.08
CA LYS A 47 13.51 1.37 2.15
C LYS A 47 14.81 1.05 2.86
N GLU A 48 15.05 1.68 3.97
CA GLU A 48 16.27 1.43 4.73
C GLU A 48 16.31 0.03 5.29
N HIS A 49 15.18 -0.59 5.43
CA HIS A 49 15.10 -1.92 6.00
C HIS A 49 14.81 -2.99 4.96
N GLY A 50 15.08 -2.67 3.71
CA GLY A 50 15.04 -3.69 2.67
C GLY A 50 13.70 -3.93 2.03
N PHE A 51 12.80 -2.97 2.12
CA PHE A 51 11.50 -3.12 1.47
C PHE A 51 11.40 -2.19 0.29
N GLU A 52 10.71 -2.63 -0.72
CA GLU A 52 10.46 -1.83 -1.89
C GLU A 52 9.04 -1.35 -1.88
N HIS A 53 8.84 -0.10 -2.26
CA HIS A 53 7.50 0.49 -2.30
C HIS A 53 6.81 0.00 -3.56
N ARG A 54 5.68 -0.66 -3.40
CA ARG A 54 4.98 -1.17 -4.56
C ARG A 54 3.82 -0.30 -4.97
N GLN A 55 3.01 0.09 -4.04
CA GLN A 55 1.90 0.93 -4.34
C GLN A 55 1.65 1.74 -3.14
N SER A 56 0.87 2.75 -3.23
CA SER A 56 0.65 3.70 -2.18
C SER A 56 1.08 3.31 -0.79
N SER A 57 0.49 2.36 -0.21
CA SER A 57 0.82 1.96 1.14
C SER A 57 1.32 0.54 1.25
N ALA A 58 1.72 -0.04 0.16
CA ALA A 58 2.17 -1.42 0.17
C ALA A 58 3.66 -1.52 -0.09
N TYR A 59 4.34 -2.27 0.74
CA TYR A 59 5.78 -2.44 0.65
C TYR A 59 6.10 -3.92 0.65
N VAL A 60 7.07 -4.34 -0.14
CA VAL A 60 7.40 -5.73 -0.26
C VAL A 60 8.87 -5.93 0.06
N SER A 61 9.18 -6.94 0.84
CA SER A 61 10.55 -7.17 1.21
C SER A 61 11.34 -7.67 0.02
N ALA A 62 12.58 -7.26 -0.08
CA ALA A 62 13.43 -7.69 -1.16
C ALA A 62 13.82 -9.14 -0.95
N GLY A 63 13.95 -9.55 0.26
CA GLY A 63 14.35 -10.92 0.56
C GLY A 63 13.35 -11.63 1.41
N ARG A 64 13.69 -12.82 1.80
CA ARG A 64 12.81 -13.62 2.62
C ARG A 64 12.97 -13.25 4.07
N LEU A 65 11.89 -13.14 4.78
CA LEU A 65 11.91 -12.78 6.17
C LEU A 65 11.00 -13.72 6.93
N THR A 66 11.27 -13.87 8.20
CA THR A 66 10.43 -14.68 9.04
C THR A 66 9.47 -13.78 9.80
N THR A 67 8.52 -14.37 10.46
CA THR A 67 7.58 -13.60 11.25
C THR A 67 8.32 -12.86 12.36
N LEU A 68 9.34 -13.49 12.92
CA LEU A 68 10.10 -12.83 13.96
C LEU A 68 10.79 -11.59 13.43
N ASP A 69 11.31 -11.67 12.21
CA ASP A 69 11.95 -10.52 11.60
C ASP A 69 10.96 -9.36 11.51
N ILE A 70 9.71 -9.67 11.21
CA ILE A 70 8.70 -8.63 11.09
C ILE A 70 8.38 -8.03 12.46
N VAL A 71 8.33 -8.86 13.48
CA VAL A 71 8.06 -8.34 14.81
C VAL A 71 9.17 -7.37 15.22
N ILE A 72 10.40 -7.73 14.93
CA ILE A 72 11.52 -6.87 15.28
C ILE A 72 11.45 -5.59 14.47
N LEU A 73 11.06 -5.68 13.21
CA LEU A 73 10.93 -4.53 12.37
C LEU A 73 9.89 -3.58 12.94
N MET A 74 8.79 -4.12 13.44
CA MET A 74 7.75 -3.29 14.01
C MET A 74 8.25 -2.57 15.26
N GLU A 75 9.08 -3.22 16.01
CA GLU A 75 9.62 -2.59 17.20
C GLU A 75 10.54 -1.44 16.82
N TRP A 76 11.36 -1.63 15.80
CA TRP A 76 12.22 -0.55 15.35
C TRP A 76 11.38 0.59 14.78
N MET A 77 10.33 0.25 14.06
CA MET A 77 9.49 1.26 13.47
C MET A 77 8.80 2.08 14.56
N ALA A 78 8.34 1.42 15.61
CA ALA A 78 7.70 2.14 16.68
C ALA A 78 8.68 3.08 17.37
N ALA A 79 9.93 2.70 17.43
CA ALA A 79 10.92 3.54 18.07
C ALA A 79 11.28 4.73 17.19
N GLU A 80 11.38 4.51 15.88
CA GLU A 80 11.74 5.60 15.01
C GLU A 80 10.59 6.49 14.61
N LEU A 81 9.39 5.97 14.56
CA LEU A 81 8.23 6.73 14.19
C LEU A 81 7.21 6.63 15.30
N PRO A 82 7.48 7.26 16.41
CA PRO A 82 6.61 7.10 17.59
C PRO A 82 5.17 7.55 17.39
N TRP A 83 4.94 8.40 16.42
CA TRP A 83 3.59 8.84 16.14
C TRP A 83 2.77 7.82 15.38
N LEU A 84 3.45 6.87 14.76
CA LEU A 84 2.78 5.97 13.85
C LEU A 84 1.66 5.16 14.49
N GLY A 85 1.89 4.66 15.66
CA GLY A 85 0.90 3.84 16.33
C GLY A 85 -0.42 4.54 16.56
N ARG A 86 -0.38 5.85 16.67
CA ARG A 86 -1.61 6.59 16.88
C ARG A 86 -2.28 6.98 15.60
N CYS A 87 -1.59 6.83 14.48
CA CYS A 87 -2.11 7.26 13.22
C CYS A 87 -2.51 6.12 12.30
N VAL A 88 -2.14 4.91 12.63
CA VAL A 88 -2.42 3.81 11.74
C VAL A 88 -3.76 3.18 12.11
N ASN A 89 -4.61 2.98 11.10
CA ASN A 89 -5.85 2.28 11.34
C ASN A 89 -5.57 0.79 11.31
N GLU A 90 -4.69 0.38 10.44
CA GLU A 90 -4.39 -1.03 10.34
C GLU A 90 -3.04 -1.21 9.66
N ILE A 91 -2.35 -2.24 10.02
CA ILE A 91 -1.12 -2.58 9.36
C ILE A 91 -1.12 -4.07 9.26
N ASP A 92 -0.94 -4.60 8.08
CA ASP A 92 -1.01 -6.03 7.84
C ASP A 92 0.23 -6.54 7.18
N VAL A 93 0.56 -7.76 7.45
CA VAL A 93 1.68 -8.39 6.77
C VAL A 93 1.16 -9.67 6.14
N ALA A 94 1.59 -9.95 4.96
CA ALA A 94 1.18 -11.15 4.26
C ALA A 94 2.40 -11.81 3.65
N ASP A 95 2.36 -13.11 3.59
CA ASP A 95 3.40 -13.84 2.91
C ASP A 95 3.06 -13.82 1.44
N ILE A 96 4.04 -13.58 0.60
CA ILE A 96 3.77 -13.57 -0.81
C ILE A 96 4.71 -14.49 -1.53
N GLY A 97 4.27 -15.01 -2.61
CA GLY A 97 5.11 -15.82 -3.46
C GLY A 97 5.65 -14.94 -4.55
N ALA A 98 5.71 -15.46 -5.75
CA ALA A 98 6.19 -14.68 -6.85
C ALA A 98 5.19 -13.59 -7.15
N GLN A 99 5.69 -12.45 -7.50
CA GLN A 99 4.84 -11.34 -7.83
C GLN A 99 5.00 -11.01 -9.29
N HIS A 100 3.93 -10.75 -9.97
CA HIS A 100 3.98 -10.47 -11.38
C HIS A 100 3.25 -9.18 -11.69
N SER A 101 3.85 -8.34 -12.46
CA SER A 101 3.19 -7.11 -12.86
C SER A 101 2.37 -7.40 -14.09
N LEU A 102 1.12 -7.07 -14.04
CA LEU A 102 0.24 -7.28 -15.15
C LEU A 102 -0.06 -6.01 -15.92
N LYS A 103 0.68 -4.97 -15.63
CA LYS A 103 0.46 -3.71 -16.27
C LYS A 103 0.56 -3.79 -17.78
N LYS A 104 1.61 -4.42 -18.27
CA LYS A 104 1.78 -4.55 -19.67
C LYS A 104 0.69 -5.35 -20.30
N LEU A 105 0.26 -6.38 -19.64
CA LEU A 105 -0.79 -7.21 -20.16
C LEU A 105 -2.07 -6.41 -20.24
N LEU A 106 -2.36 -5.63 -19.24
CA LEU A 106 -3.55 -4.84 -19.23
C LEU A 106 -3.50 -3.77 -20.30
N GLU A 107 -2.38 -3.15 -20.48
CA GLU A 107 -2.24 -2.12 -21.49
C GLU A 107 -2.44 -2.71 -22.87
N THR A 108 -1.93 -3.89 -23.10
CA THR A 108 -2.08 -4.52 -24.39
C THR A 108 -3.53 -4.91 -24.61
N ALA A 109 -4.16 -5.44 -23.61
CA ALA A 109 -5.55 -5.84 -23.75
C ALA A 109 -6.48 -4.67 -23.93
N SER A 110 -6.10 -3.51 -23.45
CA SER A 110 -6.95 -2.37 -23.55
C SER A 110 -6.80 -1.62 -24.85
N ARG A 111 -5.78 -1.94 -25.66
CA ARG A 111 -5.59 -1.26 -26.86
C ARG A 111 -6.68 -1.54 -27.82
N PRO A 112 -7.10 -0.63 -28.60
CA PRO A 112 -8.12 -0.86 -29.58
C PRO A 112 -7.59 -1.84 -30.59
N LEU A 113 -8.33 -2.84 -30.85
CA LEU A 113 -7.91 -3.80 -31.80
C LEU A 113 -8.33 -3.39 -33.15
N GLU A 114 -7.56 -3.77 -34.07
CA GLU A 114 -7.88 -3.33 -35.35
C GLU A 114 -8.95 -4.07 -35.89
N VAL A 115 -9.17 -3.98 -36.99
CA VAL A 115 -10.10 -4.58 -37.59
C VAL A 115 -10.40 -5.94 -37.50
N GLU A 116 -9.54 -6.71 -37.71
CA GLU A 116 -9.87 -8.06 -37.75
C GLU A 116 -10.53 -8.57 -36.58
N LEU A 117 -10.47 -7.93 -35.54
CA LEU A 117 -11.06 -8.41 -34.36
C LEU A 117 -12.34 -7.71 -34.07
N GLY A 118 -12.79 -6.92 -34.93
CA GLY A 118 -13.97 -6.18 -34.68
C GLY A 118 -15.12 -7.01 -34.26
N GLU A 119 -15.35 -8.09 -34.93
CA GLU A 119 -16.47 -8.92 -34.58
C GLU A 119 -16.29 -9.54 -33.27
N LEU A 120 -15.15 -10.07 -33.03
CA LEU A 120 -14.91 -10.68 -31.76
C LEU A 120 -15.02 -9.67 -30.66
N SER A 121 -14.60 -8.50 -30.94
CA SER A 121 -14.67 -7.47 -29.96
C SER A 121 -16.06 -7.19 -29.53
N MET A 122 -16.97 -7.22 -30.43
CA MET A 122 -18.30 -6.97 -30.09
C MET A 122 -18.83 -8.02 -29.19
N GLU A 123 -18.57 -9.22 -29.47
CA GLU A 123 -19.03 -10.27 -28.62
C GLU A 123 -18.42 -10.16 -27.27
N THR A 124 -17.18 -9.86 -27.22
CA THR A 124 -16.51 -9.75 -25.96
C THR A 124 -17.09 -8.61 -25.18
N ALA A 125 -17.36 -7.53 -25.82
CA ALA A 125 -17.87 -6.40 -25.11
C ALA A 125 -19.21 -6.72 -24.49
N ALA A 126 -19.98 -7.45 -25.18
CA ALA A 126 -21.26 -7.80 -24.64
C ALA A 126 -21.11 -8.64 -23.41
N ALA A 127 -20.15 -9.46 -23.41
CA ALA A 127 -19.98 -10.32 -22.25
C ALA A 127 -19.18 -9.67 -21.16
N ARG A 128 -18.66 -8.51 -21.38
CA ARG A 128 -17.84 -7.92 -20.39
C ARG A 128 -18.53 -7.72 -19.10
N PRO A 129 -17.98 -8.08 -18.04
CA PRO A 129 -18.58 -7.91 -16.74
C PRO A 129 -18.58 -6.47 -16.33
N VAL A 130 -19.52 -6.13 -15.52
CA VAL A 130 -19.60 -4.80 -15.06
C VAL A 130 -18.55 -4.54 -14.07
N ARG A 131 -17.85 -3.44 -14.15
CA ARG A 131 -16.84 -3.16 -13.26
C ARG A 131 -17.32 -2.71 -11.98
N PRO A 132 -16.77 -3.09 -10.95
CA PRO A 132 -17.20 -2.69 -9.64
C PRO A 132 -16.95 -1.22 -9.44
N LYS A 133 -17.75 -0.62 -8.64
CA LYS A 133 -17.59 0.69 -8.39
C LYS A 133 -16.43 0.94 -7.58
N ALA A 134 -15.80 1.93 -7.69
CA ALA A 134 -14.60 2.21 -6.97
C ALA A 134 -14.90 2.43 -5.59
N ARG A 135 -14.19 1.96 -4.78
CA ARG A 135 -14.42 2.14 -3.52
C ARG A 135 -13.48 2.91 -2.95
N SER A 136 -12.86 3.59 -3.42
CA SER A 136 -11.85 4.31 -2.91
C SER A 136 -12.03 5.07 -1.79
N ALA A 137 -13.00 5.44 -1.57
CA ALA A 137 -13.09 6.28 -0.54
C ALA A 137 -13.01 5.90 0.74
N LYS A 138 -12.65 4.94 1.07
CA LYS A 138 -12.63 4.60 2.33
C LYS A 138 -11.70 5.12 3.18
N LYS A 139 -10.84 5.73 3.05
CA LYS A 139 -9.89 6.17 3.90
C LYS A 139 -10.34 6.63 5.15
N CYS A 140 -9.93 6.67 6.12
CA CYS A 140 -10.23 7.18 7.43
C CYS A 140 -11.65 7.17 7.85
N ILE A 141 -12.47 6.49 7.16
CA ILE A 141 -13.79 6.38 7.57
C ILE A 141 -13.91 5.83 8.92
N TYR A 142 -13.14 4.84 9.23
CA TYR A 142 -13.26 4.25 10.52
C TYR A 142 -12.84 5.16 11.62
N ALA A 143 -11.85 5.90 11.41
CA ALA A 143 -11.39 6.79 12.42
C ALA A 143 -12.45 7.78 12.77
N ARG A 144 -13.20 8.17 11.84
CA ARG A 144 -14.17 9.10 12.15
C ARG A 144 -15.21 8.54 13.01
N GLU A 145 -15.47 7.35 12.92
CA GLU A 145 -16.45 6.76 13.72
C GLU A 145 -16.02 6.55 15.08
N ARG A 146 -14.78 6.63 15.40
CA ARG A 146 -14.39 6.45 16.73
C ARG A 146 -14.39 7.68 17.39
#